data_7500571da41041185208d9a796839398
#
_entry.id   7500571da41041185208d9a796839398
#
_cell.length_a   1.000
_cell.length_b   1.000
_cell.length_c   1.000
_cell.angle_alpha   90.00
_cell.angle_beta   90.00
_cell.angle_gamma   90.00
#
_symmetry.space_group_name_H-M   'P 1'
#
loop_
_entity.id
_entity.type
_entity.pdbx_description
1 polymer ?
#
loop_
_entity_poly.entity_id
_entity_poly.type
_entity_poly.pdbx_seq_one_letter_code
_entity_poly.pdbx_strand_id
1 'polypeptide(L)'
;QKSDRSFYDALAKGTHQKPAYILECKKASPSKGLIRNEFNLDEIANVYKHYASAVSVLTDEKYFQGKFDYLPQVRDVVSQPVLCKDFMISEYQVYLARYYQADAILLMLSVVNDETYRVLADLAHSLGMGVLTETSNEEEFERALALGAKIIGVNNRNLHDLTVDLNRVVELTQKYADRIPADARIISESGIYNHSQIRDLQKVAHGFLIGSSLM
;
A
#
# COMPACT_ATOMS: atom_id res chain seq x y z
N GLN A 1 22.34 0.17 -2.89
CA GLN A 1 22.26 1.32 -1.98
C GLN A 1 20.93 1.29 -1.22
N LYS A 2 20.95 1.53 0.09
CA LYS A 2 19.74 1.56 0.92
C LYS A 2 18.84 2.74 0.55
N SER A 3 17.53 2.58 0.80
CA SER A 3 16.57 3.68 0.65
C SER A 3 16.88 4.80 1.65
N ASP A 4 16.69 6.03 1.23
CA ASP A 4 16.85 7.25 2.04
C ASP A 4 15.52 7.98 2.29
N ARG A 5 14.38 7.37 1.90
CA ARG A 5 13.03 7.91 2.14
C ARG A 5 12.25 6.95 3.02
N SER A 6 11.94 7.37 4.25
CA SER A 6 11.25 6.50 5.21
C SER A 6 9.75 6.43 4.91
N PHE A 7 9.31 5.28 4.45
CA PHE A 7 7.89 4.98 4.24
C PHE A 7 7.12 5.01 5.57
N TYR A 8 7.68 4.40 6.60
CA TYR A 8 7.05 4.40 7.92
C TYR A 8 6.87 5.82 8.45
N ASP A 9 7.91 6.65 8.44
CA ASP A 9 7.82 8.01 8.97
C ASP A 9 6.78 8.85 8.21
N ALA A 10 6.71 8.68 6.90
CA ALA A 10 5.70 9.39 6.08
C ALA A 10 4.28 9.02 6.49
N LEU A 11 4.01 7.74 6.74
CA LEU A 11 2.67 7.26 7.11
C LEU A 11 2.38 7.44 8.60
N ALA A 12 3.41 7.43 9.44
CA ALA A 12 3.25 7.62 10.89
C ALA A 12 2.68 9.00 11.24
N LYS A 13 2.83 9.99 10.37
CA LYS A 13 2.22 11.31 10.52
C LYS A 13 0.70 11.31 10.36
N GLY A 14 0.14 10.25 9.76
CA GLY A 14 -1.30 10.10 9.58
C GLY A 14 -2.02 9.89 10.91
N THR A 15 -3.12 10.63 11.11
CA THR A 15 -3.97 10.53 12.29
C THR A 15 -5.43 10.34 11.85
N HIS A 16 -6.32 10.06 12.81
CA HIS A 16 -7.75 9.99 12.51
C HIS A 16 -8.32 11.35 12.06
N GLN A 17 -7.74 12.46 12.51
CA GLN A 17 -8.16 13.81 12.12
C GLN A 17 -7.56 14.24 10.78
N LYS A 18 -6.34 13.80 10.51
CA LYS A 18 -5.62 14.12 9.27
C LYS A 18 -4.95 12.85 8.73
N PRO A 19 -5.69 12.02 7.99
CA PRO A 19 -5.16 10.75 7.53
C PRO A 19 -4.04 10.92 6.49
N ALA A 20 -3.16 9.92 6.43
CA ALA A 20 -2.16 9.82 5.38
C ALA A 20 -2.80 9.28 4.10
N TYR A 21 -2.22 9.63 2.95
CA TYR A 21 -2.70 9.16 1.64
C TYR A 21 -1.57 8.50 0.87
N ILE A 22 -1.77 7.25 0.51
CA ILE A 22 -0.95 6.56 -0.49
C ILE A 22 -1.71 6.67 -1.80
N LEU A 23 -1.19 7.44 -2.74
CA LEU A 23 -1.83 7.65 -4.04
C LEU A 23 -1.22 6.73 -5.08
N GLU A 24 -2.05 6.00 -5.80
CA GLU A 24 -1.61 4.92 -6.68
C GLU A 24 -1.63 5.31 -8.15
N CYS A 25 -0.48 5.08 -8.81
CA CYS A 25 -0.33 5.21 -10.25
C CYS A 25 -0.61 3.85 -10.90
N LYS A 26 -1.73 3.73 -11.62
CA LYS A 26 -2.03 2.48 -12.35
C LYS A 26 -2.73 2.75 -13.67
N LYS A 27 -2.40 1.93 -14.68
CA LYS A 27 -2.99 1.99 -16.01
C LYS A 27 -4.21 1.09 -16.15
N ALA A 28 -4.18 -0.07 -15.50
CA ALA A 28 -5.23 -1.08 -15.57
C ALA A 28 -5.37 -1.83 -14.25
N SER A 29 -6.46 -2.57 -14.08
CA SER A 29 -6.64 -3.46 -12.93
C SER A 29 -7.49 -4.67 -13.31
N PRO A 30 -7.39 -5.80 -12.56
CA PRO A 30 -8.23 -6.98 -12.81
C PRO A 30 -9.72 -6.71 -12.68
N SER A 31 -10.13 -5.78 -11.82
CA SER A 31 -11.54 -5.46 -11.58
C SER A 31 -12.13 -4.50 -12.60
N LYS A 32 -11.31 -3.65 -13.24
CA LYS A 32 -11.78 -2.58 -14.13
C LYS A 32 -11.18 -2.63 -15.54
N GLY A 33 -10.21 -3.53 -15.79
CA GLY A 33 -9.49 -3.59 -17.04
C GLY A 33 -8.65 -2.33 -17.26
N LEU A 34 -8.62 -1.82 -18.49
CA LEU A 34 -7.89 -0.60 -18.84
C LEU A 34 -8.62 0.61 -18.24
N ILE A 35 -7.96 1.31 -17.30
CA ILE A 35 -8.53 2.47 -16.59
C ILE A 35 -8.35 3.75 -17.41
N ARG A 36 -7.20 3.89 -18.09
CA ARG A 36 -6.86 5.06 -18.92
C ARG A 36 -6.28 4.58 -20.25
N ASN A 37 -6.84 5.10 -21.34
CA ASN A 37 -6.31 4.85 -22.68
C ASN A 37 -4.97 5.53 -22.89
N GLU A 38 -4.83 6.75 -22.35
CA GLU A 38 -3.59 7.51 -22.37
C GLU A 38 -3.02 7.56 -20.95
N PHE A 39 -1.97 6.78 -20.72
CA PHE A 39 -1.28 6.74 -19.45
C PHE A 39 -0.05 7.64 -19.49
N ASN A 40 -0.16 8.80 -18.85
CA ASN A 40 0.96 9.73 -18.68
C ASN A 40 1.39 9.71 -17.21
N LEU A 41 2.42 8.93 -16.93
CA LEU A 41 2.92 8.71 -15.56
C LEU A 41 3.49 9.99 -14.94
N ASP A 42 4.21 10.80 -15.74
CA ASP A 42 4.80 12.05 -15.24
C ASP A 42 3.72 13.06 -14.84
N GLU A 43 2.64 13.14 -15.62
CA GLU A 43 1.50 14.01 -15.30
C GLU A 43 0.83 13.59 -14.00
N ILE A 44 0.59 12.29 -13.82
CA ILE A 44 0.00 11.74 -12.59
C ILE A 44 0.91 12.03 -11.39
N ALA A 45 2.22 11.76 -11.53
CA ALA A 45 3.19 11.99 -10.46
C ALA A 45 3.29 13.47 -10.11
N ASN A 46 3.22 14.38 -11.08
CA ASN A 46 3.23 15.81 -10.83
C ASN A 46 2.02 16.30 -10.04
N VAL A 47 0.86 15.66 -10.19
CA VAL A 47 -0.31 15.95 -9.36
C VAL A 47 -0.11 15.36 -7.95
N TYR A 48 0.31 14.12 -7.85
CA TYR A 48 0.44 13.40 -6.58
C TYR A 48 1.47 14.02 -5.63
N LYS A 49 2.54 14.62 -6.15
CA LYS A 49 3.58 15.23 -5.31
C LYS A 49 3.08 16.33 -4.38
N HIS A 50 1.90 16.89 -4.64
CA HIS A 50 1.31 17.95 -3.82
C HIS A 50 0.43 17.39 -2.70
N TYR A 51 -0.03 16.15 -2.78
CA TYR A 51 -1.07 15.62 -1.90
C TYR A 51 -0.70 14.32 -1.20
N ALA A 52 0.19 13.52 -1.77
CA ALA A 52 0.49 12.19 -1.28
C ALA A 52 1.42 12.21 -0.07
N SER A 53 1.18 11.30 0.88
CA SER A 53 2.18 10.94 1.91
C SER A 53 3.20 9.97 1.33
N ALA A 54 2.75 9.08 0.45
CA ALA A 54 3.55 8.15 -0.34
C ALA A 54 2.88 7.90 -1.67
N VAL A 55 3.63 7.44 -2.66
CA VAL A 55 3.11 7.14 -3.99
C VAL A 55 3.30 5.65 -4.26
N SER A 56 2.21 4.98 -4.63
CA SER A 56 2.23 3.57 -4.99
C SER A 56 2.33 3.41 -6.51
N VAL A 57 3.23 2.54 -6.96
CA VAL A 57 3.45 2.27 -8.38
C VAL A 57 3.26 0.78 -8.63
N LEU A 58 2.30 0.44 -9.48
CA LEU A 58 2.08 -0.94 -9.91
C LEU A 58 3.14 -1.34 -10.92
N THR A 59 3.85 -2.43 -10.61
CA THR A 59 4.94 -2.95 -11.43
C THR A 59 4.61 -4.29 -12.08
N ASP A 60 3.48 -4.90 -11.72
CA ASP A 60 3.00 -6.13 -12.35
C ASP A 60 2.55 -5.86 -13.79
N GLU A 61 3.19 -6.52 -14.76
CA GLU A 61 2.90 -6.34 -16.18
C GLU A 61 1.62 -7.05 -16.61
N LYS A 62 1.31 -8.21 -16.01
CA LYS A 62 0.24 -9.09 -16.45
C LYS A 62 -1.16 -8.52 -16.17
N TYR A 63 -1.40 -8.07 -14.94
CA TYR A 63 -2.74 -7.66 -14.49
C TYR A 63 -2.95 -6.15 -14.47
N PHE A 64 -1.89 -5.39 -14.22
CA PHE A 64 -1.96 -3.94 -14.03
C PHE A 64 -1.23 -3.15 -15.11
N GLN A 65 -0.60 -3.82 -16.07
CA GLN A 65 0.18 -3.22 -17.15
C GLN A 65 1.27 -2.27 -16.62
N GLY A 66 1.87 -2.66 -15.50
CA GLY A 66 2.95 -1.92 -14.87
C GLY A 66 4.32 -2.33 -15.37
N LYS A 67 5.36 -1.64 -14.88
CA LYS A 67 6.76 -1.95 -15.16
C LYS A 67 7.61 -1.49 -13.99
N PHE A 68 8.69 -2.20 -13.70
CA PHE A 68 9.68 -1.74 -12.72
C PHE A 68 10.31 -0.39 -13.11
N ASP A 69 10.47 -0.12 -14.40
CA ASP A 69 10.99 1.16 -14.89
C ASP A 69 10.17 2.38 -14.46
N TYR A 70 8.91 2.19 -14.12
CA TYR A 70 8.05 3.28 -13.63
C TYR A 70 8.50 3.79 -12.24
N LEU A 71 9.17 2.95 -11.44
CA LEU A 71 9.63 3.34 -10.11
C LEU A 71 10.60 4.52 -10.14
N PRO A 72 11.75 4.44 -10.86
CA PRO A 72 12.65 5.59 -10.92
C PRO A 72 12.02 6.80 -11.61
N GLN A 73 11.15 6.59 -12.59
CA GLN A 73 10.45 7.67 -13.27
C GLN A 73 9.58 8.47 -12.32
N VAL A 74 8.81 7.80 -11.46
CA VAL A 74 7.99 8.47 -10.43
C VAL A 74 8.88 9.12 -9.37
N ARG A 75 9.91 8.40 -8.91
CA ARG A 75 10.80 8.88 -7.87
C ARG A 75 11.53 10.16 -8.24
N ASP A 76 11.81 10.35 -9.52
CA ASP A 76 12.43 11.59 -10.04
C ASP A 76 11.49 12.80 -9.96
N VAL A 77 10.19 12.58 -9.95
CA VAL A 77 9.17 13.64 -9.92
C VAL A 77 8.74 13.98 -8.50
N VAL A 78 8.61 12.97 -7.63
CA VAL A 78 8.12 13.16 -6.25
C VAL A 78 9.26 13.07 -5.24
N SER A 79 9.10 13.74 -4.09
CA SER A 79 10.03 13.62 -2.96
C SER A 79 9.58 12.58 -1.95
N GLN A 80 8.33 12.16 -2.03
CA GLN A 80 7.72 11.17 -1.12
C GLN A 80 8.31 9.78 -1.35
N PRO A 81 8.22 8.89 -0.36
CA PRO A 81 8.56 7.49 -0.54
C PRO A 81 7.69 6.84 -1.62
N VAL A 82 8.29 5.95 -2.40
CA VAL A 82 7.62 5.24 -3.49
C VAL A 82 7.49 3.76 -3.13
N LEU A 83 6.25 3.28 -3.10
CA LEU A 83 5.89 1.90 -2.84
C LEU A 83 5.86 1.11 -4.15
N CYS A 84 6.65 0.05 -4.22
CA CYS A 84 6.56 -0.93 -5.28
C CYS A 84 5.41 -1.89 -4.97
N LYS A 85 4.34 -1.80 -5.72
CA LYS A 85 3.16 -2.62 -5.51
C LYS A 85 3.13 -3.76 -6.53
N ASP A 86 3.54 -4.93 -6.08
CA ASP A 86 3.63 -6.16 -6.87
C ASP A 86 3.39 -7.38 -5.98
N PHE A 87 3.25 -8.53 -6.58
CA PHE A 87 3.09 -9.80 -5.88
C PHE A 87 4.47 -10.34 -5.49
N MET A 88 4.91 -10.04 -4.26
CA MET A 88 6.22 -10.43 -3.75
C MET A 88 6.18 -11.81 -3.10
N ILE A 89 6.98 -12.76 -3.62
CA ILE A 89 7.07 -14.11 -3.10
C ILE A 89 8.53 -14.59 -2.91
N SER A 90 9.51 -13.81 -3.35
CA SER A 90 10.91 -14.22 -3.29
C SER A 90 11.84 -13.05 -2.95
N GLU A 91 13.01 -13.38 -2.40
CA GLU A 91 14.04 -12.39 -2.09
C GLU A 91 14.51 -11.65 -3.33
N TYR A 92 14.60 -12.34 -4.47
CA TYR A 92 14.98 -11.71 -5.74
C TYR A 92 14.11 -10.50 -6.06
N GLN A 93 12.80 -10.63 -5.88
CA GLN A 93 11.87 -9.53 -6.14
C GLN A 93 12.10 -8.33 -5.20
N VAL A 94 12.46 -8.59 -3.95
CA VAL A 94 12.75 -7.54 -2.97
C VAL A 94 14.01 -6.76 -3.38
N TYR A 95 15.06 -7.48 -3.77
CA TYR A 95 16.27 -6.84 -4.29
C TYR A 95 15.99 -6.06 -5.58
N LEU A 96 15.17 -6.62 -6.47
CA LEU A 96 14.80 -5.97 -7.72
C LEU A 96 14.05 -4.66 -7.48
N ALA A 97 13.10 -4.66 -6.55
CA ALA A 97 12.40 -3.45 -6.15
C ALA A 97 13.37 -2.36 -5.68
N ARG A 98 14.32 -2.71 -4.82
CA ARG A 98 15.33 -1.74 -4.35
C ARG A 98 16.26 -1.30 -5.47
N TYR A 99 16.64 -2.19 -6.35
CA TYR A 99 17.46 -1.85 -7.52
C TYR A 99 16.78 -0.78 -8.38
N TYR A 100 15.48 -0.87 -8.55
CA TYR A 100 14.68 0.13 -9.26
C TYR A 100 14.23 1.29 -8.36
N GLN A 101 14.84 1.44 -7.18
CA GLN A 101 14.71 2.60 -6.29
C GLN A 101 13.40 2.69 -5.49
N ALA A 102 12.71 1.57 -5.30
CA ALA A 102 11.57 1.54 -4.39
C ALA A 102 11.99 1.86 -2.95
N ASP A 103 11.15 2.57 -2.23
CA ASP A 103 11.33 2.90 -0.82
C ASP A 103 10.49 2.00 0.12
N ALA A 104 9.58 1.23 -0.45
CA ALA A 104 8.75 0.27 0.27
C ALA A 104 8.28 -0.84 -0.67
N ILE A 105 7.89 -1.97 -0.08
CA ILE A 105 7.27 -3.09 -0.79
C ILE A 105 5.93 -3.45 -0.17
N LEU A 106 5.09 -4.13 -0.94
CA LEU A 106 3.86 -4.75 -0.48
C LEU A 106 4.12 -6.22 -0.16
N LEU A 107 3.69 -6.67 1.02
CA LEU A 107 3.64 -8.09 1.35
C LEU A 107 2.18 -8.46 1.68
N MET A 108 1.63 -9.38 0.91
CA MET A 108 0.23 -9.82 1.05
C MET A 108 0.18 -11.11 1.87
N LEU A 109 -0.48 -11.08 3.03
CA LEU A 109 -0.61 -12.28 3.86
C LEU A 109 -1.54 -13.33 3.24
N SER A 110 -2.31 -12.98 2.22
CA SER A 110 -3.05 -13.94 1.38
C SER A 110 -2.14 -14.76 0.47
N VAL A 111 -0.90 -14.32 0.24
CA VAL A 111 0.05 -14.92 -0.71
C VAL A 111 1.20 -15.61 0.00
N VAL A 112 1.72 -15.03 1.09
CA VAL A 112 2.90 -15.57 1.79
C VAL A 112 2.53 -16.08 3.17
N ASN A 113 3.21 -17.16 3.60
CA ASN A 113 3.09 -17.65 4.98
C ASN A 113 3.96 -16.80 5.92
N ASP A 114 3.87 -17.06 7.22
CA ASP A 114 4.57 -16.26 8.23
C ASP A 114 6.08 -16.34 8.11
N GLU A 115 6.62 -17.52 7.81
CA GLU A 115 8.07 -17.70 7.62
C GLU A 115 8.58 -16.87 6.43
N THR A 116 7.94 -17.00 5.28
CA THR A 116 8.28 -16.24 4.09
C THR A 116 8.13 -14.74 4.34
N TYR A 117 7.04 -14.33 5.01
CA TYR A 117 6.84 -12.93 5.38
C TYR A 117 8.03 -12.38 6.17
N ARG A 118 8.47 -13.10 7.23
CA ARG A 118 9.60 -12.65 8.05
C ARG A 118 10.88 -12.49 7.24
N VAL A 119 11.17 -13.46 6.39
CA VAL A 119 12.37 -13.38 5.52
C VAL A 119 12.32 -12.16 4.62
N LEU A 120 11.21 -11.94 3.94
CA LEU A 120 11.07 -10.83 2.97
C LEU A 120 10.99 -9.48 3.68
N ALA A 121 10.29 -9.38 4.81
CA ALA A 121 10.20 -8.15 5.58
C ALA A 121 11.56 -7.75 6.18
N ASP A 122 12.29 -8.69 6.75
CA ASP A 122 13.62 -8.44 7.31
C ASP A 122 14.59 -7.99 6.21
N LEU A 123 14.54 -8.62 5.04
CA LEU A 123 15.34 -8.22 3.90
C LEU A 123 15.00 -6.78 3.45
N ALA A 124 13.72 -6.47 3.32
CA ALA A 124 13.28 -5.11 2.95
C ALA A 124 13.81 -4.08 3.95
N HIS A 125 13.65 -4.33 5.25
CA HIS A 125 14.15 -3.44 6.30
C HIS A 125 15.67 -3.27 6.24
N SER A 126 16.42 -4.35 5.96
CA SER A 126 17.88 -4.28 5.82
C SER A 126 18.32 -3.41 4.65
N LEU A 127 17.47 -3.26 3.64
CA LEU A 127 17.70 -2.41 2.48
C LEU A 127 17.12 -0.99 2.66
N GLY A 128 16.66 -0.66 3.86
CA GLY A 128 16.08 0.65 4.19
C GLY A 128 14.65 0.84 3.67
N MET A 129 14.01 -0.22 3.18
CA MET A 129 12.63 -0.14 2.70
C MET A 129 11.62 -0.41 3.81
N GLY A 130 10.47 0.26 3.76
CA GLY A 130 9.31 -0.09 4.57
C GLY A 130 8.50 -1.21 3.94
N VAL A 131 7.52 -1.70 4.70
CA VAL A 131 6.63 -2.78 4.28
C VAL A 131 5.18 -2.39 4.56
N LEU A 132 4.36 -2.42 3.51
CA LEU A 132 2.91 -2.41 3.66
C LEU A 132 2.45 -3.85 3.75
N THR A 133 1.97 -4.26 4.93
CA THR A 133 1.47 -5.62 5.18
C THR A 133 -0.02 -5.66 4.92
N GLU A 134 -0.42 -6.25 3.80
CA GLU A 134 -1.82 -6.30 3.40
C GLU A 134 -2.53 -7.51 4.00
N THR A 135 -3.71 -7.25 4.55
CA THR A 135 -4.63 -8.25 5.08
C THR A 135 -5.99 -8.14 4.39
N SER A 136 -6.67 -9.28 4.19
CA SER A 136 -7.96 -9.32 3.50
C SER A 136 -9.06 -10.00 4.34
N ASN A 137 -8.73 -10.50 5.52
CA ASN A 137 -9.67 -11.14 6.44
C ASN A 137 -9.15 -11.09 7.88
N GLU A 138 -9.96 -11.58 8.82
CA GLU A 138 -9.64 -11.56 10.24
C GLU A 138 -8.39 -12.38 10.57
N GLU A 139 -8.26 -13.57 10.01
CA GLU A 139 -7.09 -14.43 10.23
C GLU A 139 -5.80 -13.74 9.84
N GLU A 140 -5.77 -13.09 8.67
CA GLU A 140 -4.60 -12.34 8.20
C GLU A 140 -4.33 -11.13 9.07
N PHE A 141 -5.38 -10.44 9.54
CA PHE A 141 -5.22 -9.31 10.44
C PHE A 141 -4.58 -9.73 11.77
N GLU A 142 -5.02 -10.84 12.35
CA GLU A 142 -4.39 -11.41 13.53
C GLU A 142 -2.92 -11.78 13.29
N ARG A 143 -2.63 -12.38 12.15
CA ARG A 143 -1.25 -12.69 11.74
C ARG A 143 -0.39 -11.44 11.66
N ALA A 144 -0.91 -10.38 11.05
CA ALA A 144 -0.19 -9.10 10.95
C ALA A 144 0.17 -8.54 12.32
N LEU A 145 -0.76 -8.59 13.27
CA LEU A 145 -0.51 -8.16 14.65
C LEU A 145 0.57 -9.01 15.32
N ALA A 146 0.46 -10.34 15.19
CA ALA A 146 1.43 -11.28 15.77
C ALA A 146 2.82 -11.15 15.15
N LEU A 147 2.91 -10.81 13.86
CA LEU A 147 4.17 -10.59 13.16
C LEU A 147 4.80 -9.24 13.46
N GLY A 148 4.12 -8.36 14.20
CA GLY A 148 4.63 -7.06 14.56
C GLY A 148 4.63 -6.05 13.42
N ALA A 149 3.74 -6.21 12.44
CA ALA A 149 3.62 -5.28 11.32
C ALA A 149 3.27 -3.89 11.82
N LYS A 150 3.94 -2.86 11.29
CA LYS A 150 3.75 -1.46 11.70
C LYS A 150 2.82 -0.70 10.77
N ILE A 151 2.78 -1.06 9.49
CA ILE A 151 1.85 -0.50 8.52
C ILE A 151 0.97 -1.66 8.04
N ILE A 152 -0.26 -1.67 8.50
CA ILE A 152 -1.20 -2.77 8.21
C ILE A 152 -2.27 -2.26 7.26
N GLY A 153 -2.29 -2.81 6.05
CA GLY A 153 -3.32 -2.56 5.08
C GLY A 153 -4.50 -3.50 5.30
N VAL A 154 -5.71 -2.96 5.26
CA VAL A 154 -6.93 -3.75 5.22
C VAL A 154 -7.56 -3.58 3.85
N ASN A 155 -7.52 -4.63 3.04
CA ASN A 155 -8.11 -4.61 1.72
C ASN A 155 -9.61 -4.91 1.82
N ASN A 156 -10.42 -3.91 1.52
CA ASN A 156 -11.89 -4.02 1.58
C ASN A 156 -12.46 -4.82 0.41
N ARG A 157 -11.65 -5.10 -0.61
CA ARG A 157 -12.07 -5.90 -1.76
C ARG A 157 -11.82 -7.39 -1.52
N ASN A 158 -12.84 -8.21 -1.78
CA ASN A 158 -12.68 -9.66 -1.80
C ASN A 158 -11.84 -10.05 -3.03
N LEU A 159 -10.75 -10.80 -2.80
CA LEU A 159 -9.82 -11.16 -3.87
C LEU A 159 -10.38 -12.26 -4.81
N HIS A 160 -11.45 -12.95 -4.43
CA HIS A 160 -12.05 -14.00 -5.24
C HIS A 160 -13.16 -13.48 -6.16
N ASP A 161 -14.10 -12.69 -5.62
CA ASP A 161 -15.26 -12.19 -6.37
C ASP A 161 -15.20 -10.69 -6.67
N LEU A 162 -14.17 -10.00 -6.18
CA LEU A 162 -13.90 -8.56 -6.36
C LEU A 162 -14.96 -7.62 -5.76
N THR A 163 -15.87 -8.16 -4.91
CA THR A 163 -16.82 -7.32 -4.17
C THR A 163 -16.10 -6.50 -3.09
N VAL A 164 -16.67 -5.36 -2.73
CA VAL A 164 -16.10 -4.44 -1.75
C VAL A 164 -17.00 -4.33 -0.52
N ASP A 165 -16.40 -4.47 0.66
CA ASP A 165 -17.07 -4.25 1.94
C ASP A 165 -16.23 -3.29 2.80
N LEU A 166 -16.62 -2.02 2.87
CA LEU A 166 -15.93 -1.00 3.66
C LEU A 166 -16.06 -1.22 5.17
N ASN A 167 -17.00 -2.05 5.62
CA ASN A 167 -17.12 -2.40 7.02
C ASN A 167 -15.99 -3.31 7.53
N ARG A 168 -15.25 -3.94 6.64
CA ARG A 168 -14.15 -4.83 7.04
C ARG A 168 -13.12 -4.13 7.93
N VAL A 169 -12.67 -2.94 7.52
CA VAL A 169 -11.70 -2.18 8.32
C VAL A 169 -12.31 -1.76 9.66
N VAL A 170 -13.60 -1.38 9.67
CA VAL A 170 -14.30 -0.98 10.90
C VAL A 170 -14.38 -2.16 11.88
N GLU A 171 -14.83 -3.31 11.42
CA GLU A 171 -14.99 -4.50 12.26
C GLU A 171 -13.66 -4.97 12.85
N LEU A 172 -12.61 -5.03 12.03
CA LEU A 172 -11.29 -5.49 12.47
C LEU A 172 -10.64 -4.53 13.46
N THR A 173 -10.70 -3.23 13.20
CA THR A 173 -10.11 -2.24 14.09
C THR A 173 -10.84 -2.15 15.43
N GLN A 174 -12.15 -2.33 15.44
CA GLN A 174 -12.94 -2.36 16.69
C GLN A 174 -12.68 -3.64 17.49
N LYS A 175 -12.70 -4.79 16.82
CA LYS A 175 -12.49 -6.08 17.48
C LYS A 175 -11.10 -6.21 18.11
N TYR A 176 -10.08 -5.69 17.45
CA TYR A 176 -8.68 -5.82 17.88
C TYR A 176 -8.10 -4.52 18.45
N ALA A 177 -8.94 -3.57 18.82
CA ALA A 177 -8.51 -2.25 19.30
C ALA A 177 -7.44 -2.33 20.40
N ASP A 178 -7.60 -3.25 21.36
CA ASP A 178 -6.68 -3.42 22.48
C ASP A 178 -5.34 -4.08 22.08
N ARG A 179 -5.28 -4.69 20.90
CA ARG A 179 -4.11 -5.40 20.41
C ARG A 179 -3.33 -4.63 19.34
N ILE A 180 -3.90 -3.55 18.82
CA ILE A 180 -3.22 -2.70 17.82
C ILE A 180 -2.22 -1.80 18.55
N PRO A 181 -0.91 -1.93 18.28
CA PRO A 181 0.09 -1.08 18.92
C PRO A 181 -0.12 0.40 18.58
N ALA A 182 0.21 1.29 19.53
CA ALA A 182 0.07 2.73 19.33
C ALA A 182 0.90 3.27 18.16
N ASP A 183 2.02 2.61 17.85
CA ASP A 183 2.90 2.97 16.75
C ASP A 183 2.56 2.28 15.42
N ALA A 184 1.53 1.43 15.39
CA ALA A 184 1.03 0.85 14.16
C ALA A 184 0.07 1.82 13.46
N ARG A 185 0.02 1.73 12.13
CA ARG A 185 -0.88 2.54 11.30
C ARG A 185 -1.74 1.63 10.44
N ILE A 186 -3.03 1.88 10.45
CA ILE A 186 -4.03 1.12 9.68
C ILE A 186 -4.33 1.89 8.41
N ILE A 187 -4.13 1.24 7.28
CA ILE A 187 -4.37 1.79 5.95
C ILE A 187 -5.56 1.05 5.33
N SER A 188 -6.62 1.79 5.03
CA SER A 188 -7.78 1.23 4.32
C SER A 188 -7.51 1.22 2.82
N GLU A 189 -7.68 0.07 2.19
CA GLU A 189 -7.41 -0.12 0.77
C GLU A 189 -8.66 -0.56 0.04
N SER A 190 -8.83 -0.09 -1.19
CA SER A 190 -9.92 -0.42 -2.10
C SER A 190 -11.29 0.15 -1.69
N GLY A 191 -12.07 0.49 -2.69
CA GLY A 191 -13.46 0.90 -2.52
C GLY A 191 -13.66 2.33 -2.06
N ILE A 192 -12.62 3.14 -2.03
CA ILE A 192 -12.71 4.56 -1.64
C ILE A 192 -12.91 5.38 -2.90
N TYR A 193 -14.10 5.95 -3.08
CA TYR A 193 -14.50 6.68 -4.28
C TYR A 193 -14.91 8.12 -4.04
N ASN A 194 -15.09 8.53 -2.76
CA ASN A 194 -15.53 9.89 -2.42
C ASN A 194 -15.07 10.30 -1.03
N HIS A 195 -15.15 11.61 -0.77
CA HIS A 195 -14.72 12.19 0.50
C HIS A 195 -15.60 11.80 1.69
N SER A 196 -16.87 11.47 1.46
CA SER A 196 -17.77 11.02 2.51
C SER A 196 -17.28 9.70 3.12
N GLN A 197 -16.82 8.77 2.28
CA GLN A 197 -16.26 7.50 2.72
C GLN A 197 -14.99 7.71 3.56
N ILE A 198 -14.14 8.64 3.14
CA ILE A 198 -12.92 8.99 3.90
C ILE A 198 -13.30 9.52 5.28
N ARG A 199 -14.25 10.45 5.35
CA ARG A 199 -14.70 11.02 6.64
C ARG A 199 -15.24 9.94 7.57
N ASP A 200 -15.97 8.97 7.06
CA ASP A 200 -16.52 7.88 7.86
C ASP A 200 -15.43 6.92 8.34
N LEU A 201 -14.51 6.55 7.46
CA LEU A 201 -13.48 5.55 7.74
C LEU A 201 -12.26 6.12 8.48
N GLN A 202 -12.00 7.43 8.42
CA GLN A 202 -10.89 8.02 9.16
C GLN A 202 -11.01 7.90 10.67
N LYS A 203 -12.19 7.59 11.17
CA LYS A 203 -12.42 7.32 12.60
C LYS A 203 -11.70 6.05 13.07
N VAL A 204 -11.43 5.11 12.16
CA VAL A 204 -10.79 3.83 12.46
C VAL A 204 -9.49 3.61 11.69
N ALA A 205 -9.27 4.30 10.59
CA ALA A 205 -8.06 4.21 9.78
C ALA A 205 -7.19 5.44 9.98
N HIS A 206 -5.86 5.26 9.84
CA HIS A 206 -4.89 6.36 9.89
C HIS A 206 -4.52 6.85 8.49
N GLY A 207 -4.85 6.09 7.47
CA GLY A 207 -4.57 6.45 6.10
C GLY A 207 -5.35 5.60 5.10
N PHE A 208 -5.21 5.98 3.84
CA PHE A 208 -5.94 5.38 2.74
C PHE A 208 -5.01 5.15 1.55
N LEU A 209 -5.16 4.00 0.91
CA LEU A 209 -4.57 3.76 -0.41
C LEU A 209 -5.66 3.99 -1.45
N ILE A 210 -5.46 4.98 -2.31
CA ILE A 210 -6.47 5.49 -3.23
C ILE A 210 -5.91 5.48 -4.66
N GLY A 211 -6.69 4.91 -5.57
CA GLY A 211 -6.40 4.99 -6.99
C GLY A 211 -6.94 6.26 -7.64
N SER A 212 -7.02 6.24 -8.97
CA SER A 212 -7.41 7.40 -9.78
C SER A 212 -8.86 7.85 -9.63
N SER A 213 -9.68 7.14 -8.86
CA SER A 213 -11.13 7.41 -8.74
C SER A 213 -11.48 8.72 -8.02
N LEU A 214 -10.52 9.30 -7.27
CA LEU A 214 -10.73 10.59 -6.60
C LEU A 214 -10.07 11.78 -7.35
N MET A 215 -9.58 11.51 -8.54
CA MET A 215 -8.94 12.53 -9.38
C MET A 215 -9.85 13.04 -10.47
#